data_58e988ef835e332207bfa2be9454344a
#
_entry.id   58e988ef835e332207bfa2be9454344a
#
_cell.length_a   1.000
_cell.length_b   1.000
_cell.length_c   1.000
_cell.angle_alpha   90.00
_cell.angle_beta   90.00
_cell.angle_gamma   90.00
#
_symmetry.space_group_name_H-M   'P 1'
#
loop_
_entity.id
_entity.type
_entity.pdbx_description
1 polymer ?
#
loop_
_entity_poly.entity_id
_entity_poly.type
_entity_poly.pdbx_seq_one_letter_code
_entity_poly.pdbx_strand_id
1 'polypeptide(L)'
;SSPDKKTLKDIIHGKIKKTHILSLNEKQTFFRLKEALEPRYIVLAQVSFNALIWAGSRDIRNRFNRKMADFVIYDGNLNIIAVVELDDASHQGQEQRDADRDCLLHEAGIKVIRYPRLPDIQQVQRDFNL
;
A
#
# COMPACT_ATOMS: atom_id res chain seq x y z
N SER A 1 -44.10 3.04 2.90
CA SER A 1 -42.91 3.06 3.74
C SER A 1 -43.23 3.55 5.14
N SER A 2 -42.56 3.02 6.15
CA SER A 2 -42.76 3.44 7.55
C SER A 2 -42.13 4.84 7.74
N PRO A 3 -42.82 5.77 8.43
CA PRO A 3 -42.29 7.08 8.73
C PRO A 3 -41.07 7.01 9.68
N ASP A 4 -40.89 5.88 10.39
CA ASP A 4 -39.78 5.67 11.31
C ASP A 4 -38.54 5.10 10.60
N LYS A 5 -38.66 4.77 9.31
CA LYS A 5 -37.58 4.13 8.57
C LYS A 5 -36.65 5.18 8.01
N LYS A 6 -35.39 5.19 8.52
CA LYS A 6 -34.36 6.13 8.07
C LYS A 6 -33.66 5.58 6.83
N THR A 7 -33.32 6.46 5.91
CA THR A 7 -32.47 6.14 4.76
C THR A 7 -31.00 6.14 5.20
N LEU A 8 -30.15 5.56 4.36
CA LEU A 8 -28.70 5.63 4.59
C LEU A 8 -28.23 7.08 4.70
N LYS A 9 -28.75 7.95 3.81
CA LYS A 9 -28.41 9.38 3.82
C LYS A 9 -28.73 10.02 5.18
N ASP A 10 -29.88 9.69 5.76
CA ASP A 10 -30.27 10.22 7.07
C ASP A 10 -29.30 9.77 8.16
N ILE A 11 -28.89 8.49 8.11
CA ILE A 11 -28.01 7.90 9.13
C ILE A 11 -26.62 8.55 9.10
N ILE A 12 -26.08 8.82 7.90
CA ILE A 12 -24.69 9.26 7.74
C ILE A 12 -24.53 10.78 7.58
N HIS A 13 -25.65 11.52 7.50
CA HIS A 13 -25.60 12.97 7.24
C HIS A 13 -24.70 13.69 8.24
N GLY A 14 -23.72 14.41 7.74
CA GLY A 14 -22.75 15.15 8.54
C GLY A 14 -21.71 14.30 9.28
N LYS A 15 -21.74 12.98 9.09
CA LYS A 15 -20.86 12.06 9.82
C LYS A 15 -19.69 11.54 9.00
N ILE A 16 -19.68 11.81 7.70
CA ILE A 16 -18.64 11.34 6.78
C ILE A 16 -17.91 12.53 6.19
N LYS A 17 -16.57 12.46 6.21
CA LYS A 17 -15.69 13.50 5.68
C LYS A 17 -14.61 12.86 4.83
N LYS A 18 -14.08 13.63 3.89
CA LYS A 18 -12.87 13.22 3.16
C LYS A 18 -11.72 13.08 4.15
N THR A 19 -10.82 12.17 3.87
CA THR A 19 -9.60 12.02 4.65
C THR A 19 -8.38 12.13 3.73
N HIS A 20 -7.20 12.06 4.32
CA HIS A 20 -5.94 12.09 3.57
C HIS A 20 -5.52 10.66 3.27
N ILE A 21 -5.12 10.41 2.03
CA ILE A 21 -4.66 9.08 1.63
C ILE A 21 -3.32 8.71 2.26
N LEU A 22 -2.46 9.71 2.48
CA LEU A 22 -1.10 9.51 3.00
C LEU A 22 -0.80 10.46 4.15
N SER A 23 0.00 9.99 5.10
CA SER A 23 0.62 10.86 6.10
C SER A 23 1.65 11.77 5.43
N LEU A 24 2.19 12.75 6.18
CA LEU A 24 3.20 13.64 5.64
C LEU A 24 4.45 12.88 5.17
N ASN A 25 4.94 11.95 5.99
CA ASN A 25 6.12 11.13 5.64
C ASN A 25 5.86 10.26 4.42
N GLU A 26 4.69 9.64 4.35
CA GLU A 26 4.30 8.82 3.21
C GLU A 26 4.17 9.66 1.95
N LYS A 27 3.64 10.88 2.06
CA LYS A 27 3.48 11.78 0.93
C LYS A 27 4.84 12.17 0.35
N GLN A 28 5.80 12.49 1.21
CA GLN A 28 7.16 12.81 0.77
C GLN A 28 7.80 11.62 0.06
N THR A 29 7.61 10.42 0.61
CA THR A 29 8.12 9.18 0.00
C THR A 29 7.47 8.92 -1.35
N PHE A 30 6.16 9.12 -1.45
CA PHE A 30 5.43 8.96 -2.71
C PHE A 30 6.04 9.81 -3.82
N PHE A 31 6.23 11.10 -3.56
CA PHE A 31 6.78 12.02 -4.56
C PHE A 31 8.24 11.70 -4.88
N ARG A 32 9.01 11.23 -3.90
CA ARG A 32 10.40 10.80 -4.12
C ARG A 32 10.45 9.58 -5.03
N LEU A 33 9.57 8.60 -4.82
CA LEU A 33 9.48 7.42 -5.68
C LEU A 33 9.10 7.81 -7.11
N LYS A 34 8.10 8.70 -7.26
CA LYS A 34 7.71 9.17 -8.59
C LYS A 34 8.86 9.87 -9.29
N GLU A 35 9.56 10.76 -8.61
CA GLU A 35 10.69 11.48 -9.19
C GLU A 35 11.81 10.54 -9.64
N ALA A 36 12.09 9.51 -8.84
CA ALA A 36 13.17 8.57 -9.13
C ALA A 36 12.81 7.57 -10.24
N LEU A 37 11.53 7.19 -10.37
CA LEU A 37 11.12 6.03 -11.16
C LEU A 37 10.31 6.37 -12.41
N GLU A 38 9.56 7.48 -12.43
CA GLU A 38 8.79 7.85 -13.63
C GLU A 38 9.72 8.47 -14.68
N PRO A 39 9.42 8.32 -15.95
CA PRO A 39 8.24 7.64 -16.54
C PRO A 39 8.41 6.14 -16.75
N ARG A 40 9.56 5.57 -16.37
CA ARG A 40 9.85 4.14 -16.59
C ARG A 40 8.90 3.22 -15.86
N TYR A 41 8.56 3.58 -14.63
CA TYR A 41 7.65 2.82 -13.77
C TYR A 41 6.49 3.69 -13.33
N ILE A 42 5.41 3.02 -12.90
CA ILE A 42 4.21 3.67 -12.36
C ILE A 42 4.21 3.44 -10.85
N VAL A 43 3.99 4.50 -10.09
CA VAL A 43 3.93 4.45 -8.63
C VAL A 43 2.49 4.66 -8.18
N LEU A 44 1.93 3.68 -7.46
CA LEU A 44 0.61 3.79 -6.86
C LEU A 44 0.74 3.67 -5.34
N ALA A 45 -0.13 4.38 -4.63
CA ALA A 45 -0.13 4.40 -3.17
C ALA A 45 -1.37 3.72 -2.62
N GLN A 46 -1.25 3.10 -1.43
CA GLN A 46 -2.37 2.50 -0.70
C GLN A 46 -3.14 1.50 -1.55
N VAL A 47 -2.43 0.47 -1.98
CA VAL A 47 -3.00 -0.59 -2.82
C VAL A 47 -3.40 -1.76 -1.94
N SER A 48 -4.67 -2.18 -2.05
CA SER A 48 -5.15 -3.35 -1.31
C SER A 48 -4.37 -4.60 -1.70
N PHE A 49 -4.05 -5.44 -0.72
CA PHE A 49 -3.46 -6.75 -1.01
C PHE A 49 -4.34 -7.59 -1.92
N ASN A 50 -5.66 -7.39 -1.89
CA ASN A 50 -6.57 -8.10 -2.80
C ASN A 50 -6.32 -7.75 -4.28
N ALA A 51 -5.68 -6.62 -4.56
CA ALA A 51 -5.29 -6.23 -5.90
C ALA A 51 -3.91 -6.79 -6.30
N LEU A 52 -3.18 -7.39 -5.35
CA LEU A 52 -1.81 -7.85 -5.56
C LEU A 52 -1.70 -9.37 -5.57
N ILE A 53 -2.45 -10.06 -4.71
CA ILE A 53 -2.34 -11.50 -4.51
C ILE A 53 -3.72 -12.14 -4.44
N TRP A 54 -3.76 -13.42 -4.79
CA TRP A 54 -4.98 -14.21 -4.77
C TRP A 54 -4.71 -15.54 -4.07
N ALA A 55 -5.72 -16.06 -3.36
CA ALA A 55 -5.67 -17.38 -2.76
C ALA A 55 -7.02 -18.06 -2.93
N GLY A 56 -7.00 -19.37 -3.15
CA GLY A 56 -8.21 -20.18 -3.34
C GLY A 56 -8.99 -20.44 -2.03
N SER A 57 -8.33 -20.30 -0.88
CA SER A 57 -8.92 -20.55 0.42
C SER A 57 -9.43 -19.24 1.02
N ARG A 58 -10.67 -19.28 1.54
CA ARG A 58 -11.23 -18.15 2.27
C ARG A 58 -10.41 -17.83 3.52
N ASP A 59 -9.96 -18.86 4.23
CA ASP A 59 -9.16 -18.67 5.46
C ASP A 59 -7.86 -17.92 5.15
N ILE A 60 -7.21 -18.27 4.05
CA ILE A 60 -5.99 -17.57 3.65
C ILE A 60 -6.33 -16.14 3.21
N ARG A 61 -7.39 -15.95 2.40
CA ARG A 61 -7.80 -14.60 1.98
C ARG A 61 -8.12 -13.71 3.17
N ASN A 62 -8.71 -14.27 4.24
CA ASN A 62 -9.04 -13.50 5.45
C ASN A 62 -7.78 -13.00 6.17
N ARG A 63 -6.62 -13.60 5.91
CA ARG A 63 -5.36 -13.14 6.49
C ARG A 63 -4.84 -11.86 5.85
N PHE A 64 -5.28 -11.54 4.65
CA PHE A 64 -4.73 -10.36 3.95
C PHE A 64 -5.78 -9.41 3.38
N ASN A 65 -7.08 -9.74 3.41
CA ASN A 65 -8.11 -8.96 2.71
C ASN A 65 -8.30 -7.53 3.24
N ARG A 66 -7.74 -7.19 4.41
CA ARG A 66 -7.78 -5.83 4.98
C ARG A 66 -6.44 -5.13 4.93
N LYS A 67 -5.41 -5.79 4.39
CA LYS A 67 -4.08 -5.21 4.35
C LYS A 67 -3.95 -4.30 3.13
N MET A 68 -3.17 -3.24 3.31
CA MET A 68 -2.85 -2.27 2.26
C MET A 68 -1.34 -2.17 2.14
N ALA A 69 -0.86 -2.14 0.90
CA ALA A 69 0.54 -1.83 0.64
C ALA A 69 0.72 -0.31 0.58
N ASP A 70 1.77 0.20 1.21
CA ASP A 70 2.03 1.65 1.20
C ASP A 70 2.18 2.16 -0.22
N PHE A 71 3.08 1.53 -0.99
CA PHE A 71 3.32 1.87 -2.40
C PHE A 71 3.54 0.60 -3.19
N VAL A 72 3.11 0.61 -4.44
CA VAL A 72 3.38 -0.47 -5.38
C VAL A 72 3.97 0.12 -6.65
N ILE A 73 5.02 -0.49 -7.13
CA ILE A 73 5.72 -0.09 -8.35
C ILE A 73 5.33 -1.07 -9.44
N TYR A 74 4.82 -0.53 -10.54
CA TYR A 74 4.40 -1.28 -11.72
C TYR A 74 5.24 -0.88 -12.93
N ASP A 75 5.38 -1.80 -13.88
CA ASP A 75 5.92 -1.43 -15.19
C ASP A 75 4.82 -0.75 -16.04
N GLY A 76 5.15 -0.40 -17.27
CA GLY A 76 4.22 0.28 -18.17
C GLY A 76 3.00 -0.54 -18.57
N ASN A 77 3.02 -1.85 -18.35
CA ASN A 77 1.90 -2.75 -18.62
C ASN A 77 1.15 -3.14 -17.36
N LEU A 78 1.43 -2.46 -16.23
CA LEU A 78 0.83 -2.73 -14.92
C LEU A 78 1.19 -4.11 -14.35
N ASN A 79 2.35 -4.65 -14.73
CA ASN A 79 2.91 -5.80 -14.03
C ASN A 79 3.56 -5.33 -12.74
N ILE A 80 3.34 -6.06 -11.64
CA ILE A 80 3.89 -5.69 -10.34
C ILE A 80 5.39 -5.92 -10.35
N ILE A 81 6.16 -4.86 -10.07
CA ILE A 81 7.62 -4.94 -9.97
C ILE A 81 8.03 -5.11 -8.50
N ALA A 82 7.47 -4.32 -7.60
CA ALA A 82 7.80 -4.39 -6.19
C ALA A 82 6.75 -3.70 -5.36
N VAL A 83 6.68 -4.09 -4.08
CA VAL A 83 5.97 -3.36 -3.04
C VAL A 83 7.01 -2.59 -2.25
N VAL A 84 6.75 -1.32 -1.97
CA VAL A 84 7.62 -0.46 -1.16
C VAL A 84 6.85 -0.08 0.11
N GLU A 85 7.49 -0.31 1.25
CA GLU A 85 6.94 0.02 2.57
C GLU A 85 7.83 1.06 3.24
N LEU A 86 7.23 2.08 3.83
CA LEU A 86 7.95 3.05 4.64
C LEU A 86 7.93 2.56 6.10
N ASP A 87 9.10 2.20 6.59
CA ASP A 87 9.25 1.54 7.88
C ASP A 87 9.78 2.55 8.92
N ASP A 88 9.01 3.59 9.15
CA ASP A 88 9.39 4.69 10.05
C ASP A 88 9.17 4.32 11.53
N ALA A 89 9.38 5.30 12.43
CA ALA A 89 9.29 5.07 13.87
C ALA A 89 7.91 4.57 14.32
N SER A 90 6.85 4.79 13.53
CA SER A 90 5.51 4.31 13.88
C SER A 90 5.38 2.80 13.78
N HIS A 91 6.34 2.12 13.14
CA HIS A 91 6.35 0.66 12.97
C HIS A 91 7.07 -0.09 14.09
N GLN A 92 7.60 0.61 15.09
CA GLN A 92 8.27 -0.05 16.21
C GLN A 92 7.32 -1.01 16.92
N GLY A 93 7.80 -2.22 17.23
CA GLY A 93 7.01 -3.25 17.87
C GLY A 93 6.11 -4.04 16.92
N GLN A 94 6.20 -3.81 15.62
CA GLN A 94 5.36 -4.49 14.63
C GLN A 94 6.14 -5.44 13.73
N GLU A 95 7.32 -5.90 14.17
CA GLU A 95 8.23 -6.73 13.35
C GLU A 95 7.57 -8.03 12.90
N GLN A 96 6.80 -8.69 13.78
CA GLN A 96 6.12 -9.94 13.41
C GLN A 96 5.03 -9.70 12.38
N ARG A 97 4.27 -8.62 12.53
CA ARG A 97 3.23 -8.25 11.57
C ARG A 97 3.85 -7.93 10.21
N ASP A 98 4.98 -7.23 10.20
CA ASP A 98 5.70 -6.91 8.97
C ASP A 98 6.27 -8.16 8.31
N ALA A 99 6.80 -9.10 9.11
CA ALA A 99 7.29 -10.39 8.60
C ALA A 99 6.16 -11.20 7.95
N ASP A 100 4.97 -11.21 8.53
CA ASP A 100 3.81 -11.90 7.98
C ASP A 100 3.38 -11.28 6.66
N ARG A 101 3.37 -9.96 6.56
CA ARG A 101 3.07 -9.23 5.33
C ARG A 101 4.06 -9.58 4.23
N ASP A 102 5.35 -9.58 4.55
CA ASP A 102 6.40 -9.93 3.61
C ASP A 102 6.27 -11.37 3.14
N CYS A 103 5.96 -12.28 4.06
CA CYS A 103 5.76 -13.70 3.74
C CYS A 103 4.64 -13.89 2.71
N LEU A 104 3.51 -13.20 2.89
CA LEU A 104 2.39 -13.25 1.95
C LEU A 104 2.81 -12.79 0.55
N LEU A 105 3.51 -11.69 0.47
CA LEU A 105 3.95 -11.12 -0.80
C LEU A 105 5.04 -11.96 -1.45
N HIS A 106 6.00 -12.43 -0.67
CA HIS A 106 7.09 -13.28 -1.18
C HIS A 106 6.57 -14.60 -1.73
N GLU A 107 5.55 -15.19 -1.10
CA GLU A 107 4.94 -16.43 -1.60
C GLU A 107 4.36 -16.23 -3.00
N ALA A 108 3.88 -15.04 -3.30
CA ALA A 108 3.37 -14.69 -4.63
C ALA A 108 4.47 -14.24 -5.60
N GLY A 109 5.74 -14.27 -5.17
CA GLY A 109 6.86 -13.85 -6.01
C GLY A 109 7.05 -12.34 -6.09
N ILE A 110 6.48 -11.58 -5.16
CA ILE A 110 6.56 -10.12 -5.16
C ILE A 110 7.71 -9.67 -4.29
N LYS A 111 8.60 -8.85 -4.86
CA LYS A 111 9.72 -8.22 -4.14
C LYS A 111 9.17 -7.15 -3.19
N VAL A 112 9.71 -7.10 -1.97
CA VAL A 112 9.38 -6.07 -0.98
C VAL A 112 10.64 -5.28 -0.64
N ILE A 113 10.53 -3.97 -0.69
CA ILE A 113 11.60 -3.04 -0.32
C ILE A 113 11.09 -2.21 0.85
N ARG A 114 11.84 -2.18 1.96
CA ARG A 114 11.51 -1.36 3.13
C ARG A 114 12.53 -0.24 3.28
N TYR A 115 12.02 0.99 3.41
CA TYR A 115 12.86 2.14 3.70
C TYR A 115 12.61 2.59 5.14
N PRO A 116 13.64 2.67 5.98
CA PRO A 116 13.48 3.12 7.37
C PRO A 116 13.16 4.61 7.49
N ARG A 117 13.40 5.35 6.42
CA ARG A 117 13.12 6.78 6.30
C ARG A 117 13.05 7.15 4.82
N LEU A 118 12.74 8.40 4.55
CA LEU A 118 12.71 8.91 3.17
C LEU A 118 14.03 8.56 2.45
N PRO A 119 13.99 7.73 1.40
CA PRO A 119 15.19 7.40 0.64
C PRO A 119 15.59 8.57 -0.25
N ASP A 120 16.87 8.65 -0.64
CA ASP A 120 17.26 9.59 -1.69
C ASP A 120 17.05 8.99 -3.08
N ILE A 121 17.08 9.84 -4.10
CA ILE A 121 16.77 9.44 -5.48
C ILE A 121 17.74 8.36 -5.96
N GLN A 122 19.02 8.50 -5.67
CA GLN A 122 20.04 7.56 -6.13
C GLN A 122 19.83 6.17 -5.52
N GLN A 123 19.44 6.10 -4.24
CA GLN A 123 19.16 4.84 -3.59
C GLN A 123 17.98 4.14 -4.27
N VAL A 124 16.90 4.86 -4.51
CA VAL A 124 15.72 4.30 -5.18
C VAL A 124 16.09 3.81 -6.58
N GLN A 125 16.82 4.60 -7.34
CA GLN A 125 17.24 4.22 -8.70
C GLN A 125 18.09 2.96 -8.68
N ARG A 126 19.05 2.84 -7.75
CA ARG A 126 19.86 1.63 -7.61
C ARG A 126 19.00 0.41 -7.27
N ASP A 127 18.03 0.56 -6.38
CA ASP A 127 17.16 -0.54 -5.96
C ASP A 127 16.30 -1.07 -7.11
N PHE A 128 16.07 -0.27 -8.13
CA PHE A 128 15.30 -0.63 -9.33
C PHE A 128 16.19 -0.74 -10.59
N ASN A 129 17.50 -0.79 -10.43
CA ASN A 129 18.48 -0.96 -11.52
C ASN A 129 18.40 0.15 -12.58
N LEU A 130 18.19 1.36 -12.12
CA LEU A 130 18.19 2.55 -12.98
C LEU A 130 19.49 3.36 -12.86
#